data_f7f4106b9bbee909ef33dbc774dc0743
#
_entry.id   f7f4106b9bbee909ef33dbc774dc0743
#
_cell.length_a   1.000
_cell.length_b   1.000
_cell.length_c   1.000
_cell.angle_alpha   90.00
_cell.angle_beta   90.00
_cell.angle_gamma   90.00
#
_symmetry.space_group_name_H-M   'P 1'
#
loop_
_entity.id
_entity.type
_entity.pdbx_description
1 polymer ?
#
loop_
_entity_poly.entity_id
_entity_poly.type
_entity_poly.pdbx_seq_one_letter_code
_entity_poly.pdbx_strand_id
1 'polypeptide(L)'
;MSTETQPVPQQPVPPQPQSTERNERGGGGDRGGERRGPRGPRRDRNAQREEGGFKETVVTINRVSKVVKGGKRFSFSAIIVVGDGAGSVGFGLGKAKDVQAAIMKGNASARKAVIKFAMVGDTIPHEIVAKYRSGVVWMKPAAPGTGVIAGGGVRAVLEAAGIKNILTKSLGSSNPFNTVGATFEALKQLRTKEDIAKLRGK
;
A
#
# COMPACT_ATOMS: atom_id res chain seq x y z
N MET A 1 -56.20 -3.22 -14.45
CA MET A 1 -55.29 -2.52 -15.39
C MET A 1 -53.94 -3.22 -15.28
N SER A 2 -53.69 -4.13 -16.19
CA SER A 2 -52.47 -4.95 -16.21
C SER A 2 -51.44 -4.29 -17.10
N THR A 3 -50.27 -3.92 -16.53
CA THR A 3 -49.17 -3.31 -17.28
C THR A 3 -48.27 -4.44 -17.81
N GLU A 4 -48.37 -4.66 -19.13
CA GLU A 4 -47.46 -5.52 -19.90
C GLU A 4 -46.05 -4.92 -19.93
N THR A 5 -45.07 -5.67 -19.45
CA THR A 5 -43.64 -5.34 -19.54
C THR A 5 -43.09 -5.85 -20.88
N GLN A 6 -42.73 -4.98 -21.78
CA GLN A 6 -42.10 -5.31 -23.07
C GLN A 6 -40.65 -5.78 -22.87
N PRO A 7 -40.16 -6.79 -23.62
CA PRO A 7 -38.79 -7.25 -23.55
C PRO A 7 -37.82 -6.32 -24.30
N VAL A 8 -36.68 -6.07 -23.65
CA VAL A 8 -35.54 -5.28 -24.17
C VAL A 8 -34.84 -6.04 -25.31
N PRO A 9 -34.55 -5.39 -26.45
CA PRO A 9 -33.84 -6.05 -27.58
C PRO A 9 -32.37 -6.31 -27.22
N GLN A 10 -31.97 -7.58 -27.41
CA GLN A 10 -30.58 -8.02 -27.25
C GLN A 10 -29.72 -7.54 -28.42
N GLN A 11 -28.60 -6.91 -28.12
CA GLN A 11 -27.57 -6.52 -29.09
C GLN A 11 -26.75 -7.74 -29.55
N PRO A 12 -26.36 -7.83 -30.82
CA PRO A 12 -25.58 -8.93 -31.34
C PRO A 12 -24.13 -8.92 -30.83
N VAL A 13 -23.67 -10.06 -30.37
CA VAL A 13 -22.31 -10.31 -29.90
C VAL A 13 -21.34 -10.33 -31.09
N PRO A 14 -20.19 -9.63 -31.08
CA PRO A 14 -19.23 -9.67 -32.16
C PRO A 14 -18.50 -11.04 -32.23
N PRO A 15 -18.17 -11.53 -33.44
CA PRO A 15 -17.55 -12.83 -33.65
C PRO A 15 -16.10 -12.88 -33.10
N GLN A 16 -15.76 -13.99 -32.45
CA GLN A 16 -14.42 -14.30 -31.98
C GLN A 16 -13.48 -14.64 -33.14
N PRO A 17 -12.20 -14.23 -33.13
CA PRO A 17 -11.26 -14.60 -34.18
C PRO A 17 -10.86 -16.08 -34.10
N GLN A 18 -11.06 -16.78 -35.21
CA GLN A 18 -10.65 -18.18 -35.40
C GLN A 18 -9.14 -18.26 -35.53
N SER A 19 -8.54 -19.18 -34.79
CA SER A 19 -7.13 -19.58 -34.90
C SER A 19 -6.90 -20.30 -36.24
N THR A 20 -6.11 -19.71 -37.15
CA THR A 20 -5.61 -20.38 -38.33
C THR A 20 -4.35 -21.18 -38.00
N GLU A 21 -4.51 -22.50 -38.01
CA GLU A 21 -3.40 -23.46 -38.12
C GLU A 21 -2.63 -23.22 -39.42
N ARG A 22 -1.33 -22.98 -39.34
CA ARG A 22 -0.45 -23.05 -40.50
C ARG A 22 0.55 -24.17 -40.32
N ASN A 23 0.37 -25.12 -41.19
CA ASN A 23 1.09 -26.36 -41.34
C ASN A 23 2.54 -26.16 -41.85
N GLU A 24 3.33 -27.15 -41.52
CA GLU A 24 4.73 -27.43 -41.77
C GLU A 24 5.26 -27.30 -43.20
N ARG A 25 6.54 -27.01 -43.34
CA ARG A 25 7.59 -27.69 -44.13
C ARG A 25 8.91 -26.97 -43.94
N GLY A 26 9.92 -27.56 -43.29
CA GLY A 26 10.89 -28.46 -43.93
C GLY A 26 12.16 -27.68 -44.34
N GLY A 27 13.32 -27.94 -43.71
CA GLY A 27 14.60 -27.46 -44.19
C GLY A 27 15.72 -27.56 -43.14
N GLY A 28 16.51 -28.62 -43.22
CA GLY A 28 17.59 -28.93 -42.30
C GLY A 28 18.79 -27.99 -42.35
N GLY A 29 19.56 -27.94 -41.26
CA GLY A 29 20.81 -27.21 -41.11
C GLY A 29 21.45 -27.56 -39.78
N ASP A 30 22.14 -28.67 -39.76
CA ASP A 30 23.06 -29.13 -38.74
C ASP A 30 24.19 -28.15 -38.52
N ARG A 31 24.39 -27.60 -37.30
CA ARG A 31 25.69 -27.09 -36.79
C ARG A 31 25.69 -26.98 -35.27
N GLY A 32 26.52 -27.84 -34.64
CA GLY A 32 27.35 -27.47 -33.50
C GLY A 32 26.65 -27.33 -32.15
N GLY A 33 26.62 -28.43 -31.37
CA GLY A 33 26.15 -28.47 -30.00
C GLY A 33 27.03 -27.71 -29.03
N GLU A 34 26.42 -26.85 -28.25
CA GLU A 34 26.86 -26.57 -26.88
C GLU A 34 25.72 -27.05 -25.95
N ARG A 35 26.02 -28.11 -25.22
CA ARG A 35 25.15 -28.69 -24.19
C ARG A 35 25.01 -27.68 -23.04
N ARG A 36 24.02 -26.80 -23.13
CA ARG A 36 23.55 -26.04 -21.97
C ARG A 36 22.84 -27.03 -21.07
N GLY A 37 23.46 -27.32 -19.92
CA GLY A 37 22.88 -28.17 -18.87
C GLY A 37 21.50 -27.69 -18.44
N PRO A 38 20.68 -28.58 -17.80
CA PRO A 38 19.32 -28.27 -17.39
C PRO A 38 19.32 -27.03 -16.49
N ARG A 39 18.64 -25.97 -16.94
CA ARG A 39 18.36 -24.80 -16.09
C ARG A 39 17.55 -25.30 -14.90
N GLY A 40 18.18 -25.33 -13.75
CA GLY A 40 17.50 -25.62 -12.48
C GLY A 40 16.24 -24.76 -12.34
N PRO A 41 15.26 -25.24 -11.56
CA PRO A 41 13.98 -24.56 -11.42
C PRO A 41 14.23 -23.10 -11.05
N ARG A 42 13.66 -22.18 -11.84
CA ARG A 42 13.67 -20.76 -11.52
C ARG A 42 13.02 -20.64 -10.15
N ARG A 43 13.84 -20.49 -9.12
CA ARG A 43 13.36 -20.13 -7.79
C ARG A 43 12.51 -18.87 -7.97
N ASP A 44 11.22 -19.02 -7.76
CA ASP A 44 10.29 -17.90 -7.71
C ASP A 44 10.78 -16.94 -6.62
N ARG A 45 11.44 -15.87 -7.05
CA ARG A 45 11.89 -14.79 -6.16
C ARG A 45 10.73 -14.10 -5.42
N ASN A 46 9.50 -14.46 -5.76
CA ASN A 46 8.30 -13.95 -5.11
C ASN A 46 7.91 -14.76 -3.86
N ALA A 47 8.31 -16.03 -3.74
CA ALA A 47 7.99 -16.88 -2.59
C ALA A 47 8.84 -16.58 -1.32
N GLN A 48 9.92 -15.80 -1.45
CA GLN A 48 10.78 -15.44 -0.30
C GLN A 48 10.41 -14.10 0.36
N ARG A 49 9.25 -13.51 0.06
CA ARG A 49 8.84 -12.21 0.60
C ARG A 49 7.84 -12.26 1.74
N GLU A 50 7.44 -13.42 2.19
CA GLU A 50 6.56 -13.60 3.36
C GLU A 50 7.33 -13.82 4.68
N GLU A 51 8.64 -13.81 4.67
CA GLU A 51 9.50 -14.05 5.85
C GLU A 51 9.71 -12.84 6.78
N GLY A 52 8.78 -11.98 6.88
CA GLY A 52 8.77 -11.01 7.96
C GLY A 52 7.35 -10.54 8.12
N GLY A 53 6.61 -11.13 9.05
CA GLY A 53 5.20 -10.91 9.40
C GLY A 53 4.60 -9.49 9.24
N PHE A 54 5.09 -8.71 8.28
CA PHE A 54 4.61 -7.37 7.97
C PHE A 54 3.43 -7.42 7.02
N LYS A 55 2.29 -6.92 7.48
CA LYS A 55 1.11 -6.69 6.65
C LYS A 55 1.33 -5.46 5.77
N GLU A 56 1.14 -5.63 4.46
CA GLU A 56 1.25 -4.54 3.49
C GLU A 56 -0.15 -4.00 3.15
N THR A 57 -0.32 -2.70 3.22
CA THR A 57 -1.59 -2.03 2.91
C THR A 57 -1.37 -0.89 1.91
N VAL A 58 -2.08 -0.94 0.79
CA VAL A 58 -2.06 0.13 -0.22
C VAL A 58 -3.05 1.20 0.19
N VAL A 59 -2.58 2.41 0.46
CA VAL A 59 -3.44 3.56 0.84
C VAL A 59 -4.09 4.19 -0.37
N THR A 60 -3.30 4.49 -1.40
CA THR A 60 -3.80 5.08 -2.64
C THR A 60 -2.84 4.86 -3.81
N ILE A 61 -3.41 4.76 -5.00
CA ILE A 61 -2.68 4.68 -6.26
C ILE A 61 -3.16 5.82 -7.15
N ASN A 62 -2.25 6.69 -7.56
CA ASN A 62 -2.54 7.80 -8.43
C ASN A 62 -1.87 7.60 -9.80
N ARG A 63 -2.64 7.77 -10.88
CA ARG A 63 -2.09 7.85 -12.23
C ARG A 63 -1.67 9.29 -12.51
N VAL A 64 -0.41 9.50 -12.84
CA VAL A 64 0.16 10.80 -13.20
C VAL A 64 0.54 10.81 -14.68
N SER A 65 0.44 11.95 -15.33
CA SER A 65 0.78 12.09 -16.74
C SER A 65 1.72 13.27 -16.98
N LYS A 66 2.65 13.10 -17.92
CA LYS A 66 3.47 14.16 -18.47
C LYS A 66 3.07 14.39 -19.93
N VAL A 67 2.68 15.62 -20.26
CA VAL A 67 2.38 16.00 -21.63
C VAL A 67 3.70 16.20 -22.39
N VAL A 68 3.81 15.62 -23.57
CA VAL A 68 4.97 15.70 -24.47
C VAL A 68 4.48 15.98 -25.89
N LYS A 69 5.38 16.42 -26.79
CA LYS A 69 5.07 16.51 -28.22
C LYS A 69 4.60 15.14 -28.72
N GLY A 70 3.41 15.06 -29.30
CA GLY A 70 2.82 13.82 -29.80
C GLY A 70 1.96 13.03 -28.80
N GLY A 71 1.73 13.52 -27.55
CA GLY A 71 0.82 12.86 -26.62
C GLY A 71 1.14 13.00 -25.14
N LYS A 72 0.69 12.01 -24.33
CA LYS A 72 0.87 11.99 -22.88
C LYS A 72 1.58 10.71 -22.48
N ARG A 73 2.59 10.83 -21.60
CA ARG A 73 3.24 9.68 -20.95
C ARG A 73 2.67 9.50 -19.55
N PHE A 74 2.10 8.34 -19.28
CA PHE A 74 1.52 7.99 -17.99
C PHE A 74 2.54 7.28 -17.09
N SER A 75 2.37 7.47 -15.79
CA SER A 75 3.09 6.77 -14.73
C SER A 75 2.17 6.63 -13.52
N PHE A 76 2.52 5.72 -12.59
CA PHE A 76 1.76 5.47 -11.38
C PHE A 76 2.58 5.83 -10.15
N SER A 77 1.89 6.32 -9.13
CA SER A 77 2.45 6.63 -7.82
C SER A 77 1.59 5.94 -6.77
N ALA A 78 2.17 5.04 -5.99
CA ALA A 78 1.50 4.29 -4.93
C ALA A 78 2.03 4.71 -3.57
N ILE A 79 1.13 4.96 -2.61
CA ILE A 79 1.44 5.16 -1.19
C ILE A 79 1.12 3.85 -0.47
N ILE A 80 2.12 3.32 0.21
CA ILE A 80 2.04 2.02 0.87
C ILE A 80 2.45 2.16 2.33
N VAL A 81 1.73 1.44 3.17
CA VAL A 81 2.02 1.30 4.59
C VAL A 81 2.32 -0.17 4.87
N VAL A 82 3.32 -0.41 5.69
CA VAL A 82 3.76 -1.73 6.12
C VAL A 82 3.81 -1.74 7.64
N GLY A 83 3.24 -2.75 8.29
CA GLY A 83 3.26 -2.85 9.75
C GLY A 83 3.22 -4.31 10.23
N ASP A 84 3.73 -4.54 11.42
CA ASP A 84 3.77 -5.86 12.07
C ASP A 84 2.56 -6.13 12.97
N GLY A 85 1.68 -5.13 13.15
CA GLY A 85 0.55 -5.23 14.09
C GLY A 85 0.94 -5.24 15.57
N ALA A 86 2.21 -4.99 15.90
CA ALA A 86 2.77 -5.04 17.26
C ALA A 86 3.56 -3.77 17.62
N GLY A 87 3.19 -2.63 17.04
CA GLY A 87 3.80 -1.33 17.33
C GLY A 87 4.93 -0.91 16.41
N SER A 88 5.12 -1.59 15.27
CA SER A 88 6.06 -1.15 14.25
C SER A 88 5.31 -0.85 12.95
N VAL A 89 5.57 0.31 12.37
CA VAL A 89 4.94 0.73 11.11
C VAL A 89 5.91 1.53 10.26
N GLY A 90 5.80 1.37 8.95
CA GLY A 90 6.56 2.12 7.96
C GLY A 90 5.67 2.58 6.82
N PHE A 91 6.00 3.69 6.19
CA PHE A 91 5.32 4.08 4.96
C PHE A 91 6.32 4.43 3.86
N GLY A 92 5.90 4.23 2.62
CA GLY A 92 6.73 4.50 1.46
C GLY A 92 5.93 4.97 0.26
N LEU A 93 6.58 5.77 -0.58
CA LEU A 93 6.06 6.22 -1.86
C LEU A 93 6.83 5.52 -2.99
N GLY A 94 6.12 4.75 -3.82
CA GLY A 94 6.66 4.14 -5.01
C GLY A 94 6.17 4.84 -6.29
N LYS A 95 7.05 5.03 -7.27
CA LYS A 95 6.71 5.56 -8.59
C LYS A 95 7.26 4.66 -9.68
N ALA A 96 6.42 4.29 -10.67
CA ALA A 96 6.82 3.47 -11.81
C ALA A 96 5.88 3.69 -13.01
N LYS A 97 6.23 3.07 -14.16
CA LYS A 97 5.35 3.06 -15.34
C LYS A 97 4.15 2.13 -15.12
N ASP A 98 4.35 1.03 -14.39
CA ASP A 98 3.34 0.02 -14.09
C ASP A 98 2.93 0.07 -12.62
N VAL A 99 1.67 -0.29 -12.32
CA VAL A 99 1.11 -0.29 -10.97
C VAL A 99 1.87 -1.26 -10.05
N GLN A 100 2.11 -2.50 -10.51
CA GLN A 100 2.83 -3.51 -9.72
C GLN A 100 4.24 -3.06 -9.37
N ALA A 101 4.98 -2.51 -10.34
CA ALA A 101 6.32 -1.98 -10.10
C ALA A 101 6.31 -0.78 -9.13
N ALA A 102 5.26 0.06 -9.14
CA ALA A 102 5.10 1.15 -8.18
C ALA A 102 4.85 0.61 -6.77
N ILE A 103 4.01 -0.43 -6.61
CA ILE A 103 3.75 -1.10 -5.33
C ILE A 103 5.04 -1.72 -4.78
N MET A 104 5.76 -2.50 -5.59
CA MET A 104 7.03 -3.12 -5.16
C MET A 104 8.05 -2.08 -4.66
N LYS A 105 8.20 -0.95 -5.37
CA LYS A 105 9.09 0.15 -4.95
C LYS A 105 8.62 0.81 -3.66
N GLY A 106 7.29 1.00 -3.51
CA GLY A 106 6.69 1.55 -2.31
C GLY A 106 6.94 0.66 -1.10
N ASN A 107 6.73 -0.65 -1.23
CA ASN A 107 7.01 -1.64 -0.18
C ASN A 107 8.48 -1.63 0.23
N ALA A 108 9.40 -1.67 -0.72
CA ALA A 108 10.84 -1.62 -0.43
C ALA A 108 11.24 -0.33 0.31
N SER A 109 10.60 0.82 -0.03
CA SER A 109 10.81 2.09 0.67
C SER A 109 10.19 2.07 2.07
N ALA A 110 8.96 1.55 2.23
CA ALA A 110 8.26 1.47 3.49
C ALA A 110 9.01 0.57 4.50
N ARG A 111 9.51 -0.59 4.07
CA ARG A 111 10.31 -1.50 4.92
C ARG A 111 11.60 -0.87 5.44
N LYS A 112 12.21 0.04 4.68
CA LYS A 112 13.41 0.78 5.12
C LYS A 112 13.09 1.89 6.14
N ALA A 113 11.86 2.39 6.13
CA ALA A 113 11.40 3.50 6.96
C ALA A 113 10.53 3.04 8.15
N VAL A 114 10.65 1.79 8.58
CA VAL A 114 9.92 1.25 9.73
C VAL A 114 10.38 1.93 11.01
N ILE A 115 9.42 2.40 11.80
CA ILE A 115 9.63 2.95 13.15
C ILE A 115 8.90 2.07 14.17
N LYS A 116 9.44 2.02 15.39
CA LYS A 116 8.74 1.52 16.57
C LYS A 116 8.24 2.71 17.38
N PHE A 117 7.06 2.57 17.96
CA PHE A 117 6.46 3.60 18.77
C PHE A 117 5.85 3.01 20.06
N ALA A 118 5.60 3.88 21.04
CA ALA A 118 5.06 3.49 22.31
C ALA A 118 3.55 3.20 22.23
N MET A 119 3.12 2.01 22.69
CA MET A 119 1.72 1.62 22.84
C MET A 119 1.41 1.28 24.29
N VAL A 120 0.17 1.50 24.71
CA VAL A 120 -0.36 1.08 26.01
C VAL A 120 -1.56 0.17 25.77
N GLY A 121 -1.34 -1.14 25.88
CA GLY A 121 -2.34 -2.13 25.48
C GLY A 121 -2.74 -1.99 24.00
N ASP A 122 -4.02 -1.75 23.74
CA ASP A 122 -4.60 -1.64 22.39
C ASP A 122 -4.75 -0.17 21.91
N THR A 123 -4.14 0.80 22.62
CA THR A 123 -4.29 2.24 22.32
C THR A 123 -2.97 3.01 22.46
N ILE A 124 -3.00 4.32 22.21
CA ILE A 124 -1.87 5.23 22.38
C ILE A 124 -1.77 5.73 23.83
N PRO A 125 -0.56 6.07 24.34
CA PRO A 125 -0.36 6.50 25.72
C PRO A 125 -0.97 7.85 26.08
N HIS A 126 -1.02 8.81 25.17
CA HIS A 126 -1.55 10.16 25.41
C HIS A 126 -2.10 10.79 24.13
N GLU A 127 -2.83 11.88 24.31
CA GLU A 127 -3.32 12.73 23.22
C GLU A 127 -2.17 13.46 22.56
N ILE A 128 -2.23 13.58 21.22
CA ILE A 128 -1.19 14.22 20.42
C ILE A 128 -1.77 14.90 19.18
N VAL A 129 -1.16 16.04 18.81
CA VAL A 129 -1.37 16.70 17.53
C VAL A 129 -0.03 16.79 16.83
N ALA A 130 0.03 16.28 15.61
CA ALA A 130 1.25 16.37 14.82
C ALA A 130 0.98 16.94 13.43
N LYS A 131 2.00 17.61 12.91
CA LYS A 131 1.99 18.27 11.61
C LYS A 131 3.09 17.70 10.73
N TYR A 132 2.72 17.38 9.51
CA TYR A 132 3.67 17.04 8.45
C TYR A 132 3.32 17.81 7.18
N ARG A 133 4.18 18.75 6.79
CA ARG A 133 3.90 19.72 5.73
C ARG A 133 2.58 20.48 6.02
N SER A 134 1.57 20.35 5.13
CA SER A 134 0.23 20.94 5.31
C SER A 134 -0.79 19.99 5.95
N GLY A 135 -0.42 18.73 6.23
CA GLY A 135 -1.25 17.78 6.95
C GLY A 135 -1.12 17.98 8.44
N VAL A 136 -2.25 17.99 9.15
CA VAL A 136 -2.32 18.02 10.62
C VAL A 136 -3.25 16.89 11.04
N VAL A 137 -2.81 16.07 11.99
CA VAL A 137 -3.60 14.97 12.53
C VAL A 137 -3.62 15.08 14.04
N TRP A 138 -4.82 15.07 14.60
CA TRP A 138 -5.08 14.95 16.02
C TRP A 138 -5.45 13.50 16.36
N MET A 139 -4.87 12.96 17.42
CA MET A 139 -5.13 11.60 17.91
C MET A 139 -5.32 11.62 19.42
N LYS A 140 -6.30 10.83 19.91
CA LYS A 140 -6.63 10.67 21.33
C LYS A 140 -6.84 9.20 21.65
N PRO A 141 -6.34 8.71 22.81
CA PRO A 141 -6.63 7.36 23.26
C PRO A 141 -8.12 7.17 23.49
N ALA A 142 -8.62 5.96 23.24
CA ALA A 142 -10.03 5.60 23.42
C ALA A 142 -10.19 4.37 24.31
N ALA A 143 -11.37 4.24 24.92
CA ALA A 143 -11.73 3.09 25.73
C ALA A 143 -11.79 1.80 24.88
N PRO A 144 -11.54 0.63 25.49
CA PRO A 144 -11.71 -0.65 24.82
C PRO A 144 -13.13 -0.79 24.23
N GLY A 145 -13.20 -1.29 22.98
CA GLY A 145 -14.47 -1.44 22.25
C GLY A 145 -14.87 -0.24 21.38
N THR A 146 -14.17 0.90 21.47
CA THR A 146 -14.43 2.07 20.59
C THR A 146 -14.06 1.79 19.13
N GLY A 147 -13.04 0.97 18.89
CA GLY A 147 -12.51 0.71 17.56
C GLY A 147 -11.64 1.84 17.00
N VAL A 148 -11.22 1.71 15.74
CA VAL A 148 -10.41 2.71 15.04
C VAL A 148 -11.33 3.73 14.37
N ILE A 149 -11.47 4.92 14.96
CA ILE A 149 -12.21 6.04 14.36
C ILE A 149 -11.20 6.97 13.68
N ALA A 150 -11.00 6.77 12.38
CA ALA A 150 -9.98 7.45 11.61
C ALA A 150 -10.36 7.62 10.13
N GLY A 151 -9.85 8.66 9.48
CA GLY A 151 -9.92 8.82 8.02
C GLY A 151 -9.05 7.78 7.30
N GLY A 152 -9.34 7.48 6.01
CA GLY A 152 -8.77 6.35 5.28
C GLY A 152 -7.25 6.21 5.34
N GLY A 153 -6.49 7.29 5.11
CA GLY A 153 -5.02 7.24 5.19
C GLY A 153 -4.50 7.03 6.62
N VAL A 154 -5.12 7.67 7.61
CA VAL A 154 -4.79 7.50 9.03
C VAL A 154 -5.14 6.10 9.50
N ARG A 155 -6.34 5.61 9.15
CA ARG A 155 -6.80 4.26 9.49
C ARG A 155 -5.83 3.19 9.01
N ALA A 156 -5.39 3.26 7.74
CA ALA A 156 -4.46 2.30 7.18
C ALA A 156 -3.14 2.20 7.98
N VAL A 157 -2.63 3.34 8.49
CA VAL A 157 -1.43 3.36 9.35
C VAL A 157 -1.70 2.73 10.71
N LEU A 158 -2.83 3.07 11.36
CA LEU A 158 -3.15 2.60 12.69
C LEU A 158 -3.50 1.10 12.73
N GLU A 159 -4.21 0.60 11.72
CA GLU A 159 -4.49 -0.83 11.56
C GLU A 159 -3.22 -1.64 11.27
N ALA A 160 -2.31 -1.12 10.43
CA ALA A 160 -1.01 -1.75 10.19
C ALA A 160 -0.13 -1.74 11.44
N ALA A 161 -0.23 -0.71 12.26
CA ALA A 161 0.47 -0.55 13.54
C ALA A 161 -0.08 -1.47 14.65
N GLY A 162 -1.30 -2.01 14.51
CA GLY A 162 -1.95 -2.87 15.50
C GLY A 162 -2.76 -2.14 16.56
N ILE A 163 -3.03 -0.85 16.39
CA ILE A 163 -3.89 -0.09 17.30
C ILE A 163 -5.34 -0.43 17.03
N LYS A 164 -6.07 -0.81 18.10
CA LYS A 164 -7.48 -1.23 18.00
C LYS A 164 -8.47 -0.18 18.46
N ASN A 165 -8.07 0.70 19.40
CA ASN A 165 -8.97 1.68 20.00
C ASN A 165 -8.36 3.08 19.98
N ILE A 166 -8.89 3.97 19.14
CA ILE A 166 -8.36 5.33 18.97
C ILE A 166 -9.40 6.26 18.34
N LEU A 167 -9.37 7.52 18.75
CA LEU A 167 -10.11 8.61 18.12
C LEU A 167 -9.14 9.51 17.37
N THR A 168 -9.44 9.83 16.12
CA THR A 168 -8.58 10.70 15.30
C THR A 168 -9.36 11.70 14.48
N LYS A 169 -8.74 12.83 14.18
CA LYS A 169 -9.26 13.83 13.23
C LYS A 169 -8.14 14.40 12.38
N SER A 170 -8.32 14.37 11.06
CA SER A 170 -7.48 15.11 10.14
C SER A 170 -7.99 16.55 10.05
N LEU A 171 -7.13 17.52 10.42
CA LEU A 171 -7.47 18.96 10.51
C LEU A 171 -6.88 19.78 9.37
N GLY A 172 -5.92 19.26 8.65
CA GLY A 172 -5.19 19.95 7.59
C GLY A 172 -5.58 19.49 6.19
N SER A 173 -4.56 19.33 5.36
CA SER A 173 -4.68 18.90 3.98
C SER A 173 -5.33 17.53 3.83
N SER A 174 -6.22 17.37 2.85
CA SER A 174 -6.82 16.07 2.47
C SER A 174 -5.88 15.19 1.64
N ASN A 175 -4.66 15.64 1.30
CA ASN A 175 -3.70 14.85 0.54
C ASN A 175 -3.26 13.63 1.35
N PRO A 176 -3.48 12.39 0.84
CA PRO A 176 -3.16 11.16 1.56
C PRO A 176 -1.69 11.05 1.99
N PHE A 177 -0.76 11.57 1.19
CA PHE A 177 0.66 11.57 1.54
C PHE A 177 0.94 12.43 2.79
N ASN A 178 0.31 13.60 2.89
CA ASN A 178 0.50 14.49 4.03
C ASN A 178 -0.18 13.94 5.29
N THR A 179 -1.37 13.34 5.16
CA THR A 179 -2.08 12.76 6.30
C THR A 179 -1.35 11.53 6.86
N VAL A 180 -0.87 10.64 6.00
CA VAL A 180 -0.03 9.49 6.40
C VAL A 180 1.25 9.97 7.07
N GLY A 181 1.94 10.96 6.49
CA GLY A 181 3.15 11.54 7.06
C GLY A 181 2.91 12.18 8.43
N ALA A 182 1.80 12.93 8.60
CA ALA A 182 1.44 13.52 9.88
C ALA A 182 1.13 12.47 10.96
N THR A 183 0.44 11.38 10.59
CA THR A 183 0.20 10.24 11.49
C THR A 183 1.52 9.60 11.92
N PHE A 184 2.44 9.44 10.99
CA PHE A 184 3.75 8.86 11.24
C PHE A 184 4.59 9.72 12.20
N GLU A 185 4.60 11.04 12.01
CA GLU A 185 5.27 11.97 12.93
C GLU A 185 4.60 11.99 14.31
N ALA A 186 3.27 11.85 14.38
CA ALA A 186 2.57 11.72 15.65
C ALA A 186 3.01 10.46 16.41
N LEU A 187 3.05 9.30 15.73
CA LEU A 187 3.48 8.05 16.35
C LEU A 187 4.93 8.11 16.87
N LYS A 188 5.83 8.79 16.17
CA LYS A 188 7.23 8.99 16.62
C LYS A 188 7.34 9.81 17.92
N GLN A 189 6.43 10.72 18.14
CA GLN A 189 6.45 11.62 19.29
C GLN A 189 5.80 11.01 20.54
N LEU A 190 5.13 9.86 20.41
CA LEU A 190 4.52 9.16 21.55
C LEU A 190 5.59 8.71 22.54
N ARG A 191 5.32 8.93 23.82
CA ARG A 191 6.19 8.52 24.93
C ARG A 191 5.37 7.84 26.03
N THR A 192 5.92 6.84 26.64
CA THR A 192 5.30 6.21 27.83
C THR A 192 5.54 7.06 29.09
N LYS A 193 4.76 6.79 30.13
CA LYS A 193 4.98 7.40 31.44
C LYS A 193 6.36 7.10 31.99
N GLU A 194 6.85 5.87 31.76
CA GLU A 194 8.18 5.43 32.16
C GLU A 194 9.29 6.17 31.45
N ASP A 195 9.15 6.42 30.15
CA ASP A 195 10.13 7.19 29.37
C ASP A 195 10.20 8.63 29.88
N ILE A 196 9.06 9.23 30.21
CA ILE A 196 9.00 10.58 30.79
C ILE A 196 9.63 10.62 32.19
N ALA A 197 9.38 9.60 33.04
CA ALA A 197 9.99 9.50 34.35
C ALA A 197 11.53 9.40 34.28
N LYS A 198 12.03 8.53 33.40
CA LYS A 198 13.49 8.42 33.14
C LYS A 198 14.11 9.75 32.70
N LEU A 199 13.44 10.48 31.79
CA LEU A 199 13.92 11.79 31.34
C LEU A 199 13.93 12.85 32.43
N ARG A 200 13.08 12.71 33.46
CA ARG A 200 13.02 13.61 34.63
C ARG A 200 13.94 13.17 35.76
N GLY A 201 14.67 12.06 35.62
CA GLY A 201 15.53 11.51 36.67
C GLY A 201 14.77 10.94 37.86
N LYS A 202 13.53 10.47 37.64
CA LYS A 202 12.66 9.86 38.67
C LYS A 202 12.48 8.38 38.42
#